data_d3ad5252d596f4053fcccdeffbb3bf68
#
_entry.id   d3ad5252d596f4053fcccdeffbb3bf68
#
_cell.length_a   1.000
_cell.length_b   1.000
_cell.length_c   1.000
_cell.angle_alpha   90.00
_cell.angle_beta   90.00
_cell.angle_gamma   90.00
#
_symmetry.space_group_name_H-M   'P 1'
#
loop_
_entity.id
_entity.type
_entity.pdbx_description
1 polymer ?
#
loop_
_entity_poly.entity_id
_entity_poly.type
_entity_poly.pdbx_seq_one_letter_code
_entity_poly.pdbx_strand_id
1 'polypeptide(L)'
;MKKMKEMKFHLATGLLLLTYYLIFNVIPDLDFTVALSDEIYYVFQVLLVLILGTVSTIIFVKSEHWKEYGRFQFRWSYLGVFFLSFFLLFVWANLATRIFPRTQNGSTVVEVATSLTGISYFITRVLYGSLIAPIAEEIVCRGFLMTSLSKFKNYYIDVLVSAAIFGAMHVLQHGWITTDFILYFVMGLIFCMMFRYTRSIYWA
;
A
#
# COMPACT_ATOMS: atom_id res chain seq x y z
N MET A 1 19.67 -20.99 13.10
CA MET A 1 18.33 -20.55 13.51
C MET A 1 17.97 -19.15 12.99
N LYS A 2 18.79 -18.08 13.20
CA LYS A 2 18.52 -16.72 12.71
C LYS A 2 18.38 -16.66 11.19
N LYS A 3 19.32 -17.20 10.42
CA LYS A 3 19.30 -17.23 8.94
C LYS A 3 18.02 -17.88 8.37
N MET A 4 17.52 -18.93 9.01
CA MET A 4 16.28 -19.60 8.61
C MET A 4 15.05 -18.73 8.85
N LYS A 5 15.00 -17.94 9.94
CA LYS A 5 13.90 -16.99 10.20
C LYS A 5 13.89 -15.85 9.18
N GLU A 6 15.06 -15.30 8.84
CA GLU A 6 15.19 -14.28 7.79
C GLU A 6 14.73 -14.82 6.43
N MET A 7 15.12 -16.04 6.06
CA MET A 7 14.68 -16.69 4.83
C MET A 7 13.16 -16.85 4.78
N LYS A 8 12.52 -17.28 5.89
CA LYS A 8 11.05 -17.37 5.98
C LYS A 8 10.39 -15.99 5.84
N PHE A 9 10.99 -14.95 6.38
CA PHE A 9 10.48 -13.58 6.27
C PHE A 9 10.55 -13.07 4.82
N HIS A 10 11.66 -13.30 4.11
CA HIS A 10 11.77 -12.94 2.67
C HIS A 10 10.78 -13.74 1.81
N LEU A 11 10.59 -15.03 2.11
CA LEU A 11 9.58 -15.84 1.42
C LEU A 11 8.17 -15.30 1.65
N ALA A 12 7.83 -14.96 2.90
CA ALA A 12 6.56 -14.35 3.23
C ALA A 12 6.36 -13.01 2.49
N THR A 13 7.41 -12.18 2.41
CA THR A 13 7.36 -10.93 1.62
C THR A 13 7.01 -11.20 0.16
N GLY A 14 7.69 -12.14 -0.49
CA GLY A 14 7.41 -12.51 -1.88
C GLY A 14 5.99 -13.04 -2.08
N LEU A 15 5.52 -13.90 -1.17
CA LEU A 15 4.16 -14.44 -1.23
C LEU A 15 3.09 -13.36 -1.03
N LEU A 16 3.30 -12.42 -0.12
CA LEU A 16 2.36 -11.32 0.12
C LEU A 16 2.27 -10.38 -1.08
N LEU A 17 3.41 -10.05 -1.72
CA LEU A 17 3.43 -9.25 -2.95
C LEU A 17 2.73 -9.99 -4.11
N LEU A 18 2.98 -11.29 -4.26
CA LEU A 18 2.28 -12.12 -5.24
C LEU A 18 0.77 -12.16 -4.97
N THR A 19 0.36 -12.34 -3.71
CA THR A 19 -1.05 -12.36 -3.34
C THR A 19 -1.71 -11.02 -3.63
N TYR A 20 -1.03 -9.91 -3.33
CA TYR A 20 -1.52 -8.57 -3.69
C TYR A 20 -1.71 -8.45 -5.20
N TYR A 21 -0.69 -8.84 -5.98
CA TYR A 21 -0.78 -8.84 -7.44
C TYR A 21 -1.96 -9.67 -7.96
N LEU A 22 -2.17 -10.87 -7.43
CA LEU A 22 -3.28 -11.74 -7.83
C LEU A 22 -4.65 -11.11 -7.52
N ILE A 23 -4.81 -10.50 -6.34
CA ILE A 23 -6.06 -9.84 -5.92
C ILE A 23 -6.45 -8.71 -6.88
N PHE A 24 -5.49 -7.92 -7.35
CA PHE A 24 -5.79 -6.72 -8.13
C PHE A 24 -5.64 -6.88 -9.65
N ASN A 25 -4.92 -7.91 -10.13
CA ASN A 25 -4.62 -8.04 -11.55
C ASN A 25 -5.08 -9.36 -12.17
N VAL A 26 -5.43 -10.36 -11.39
CA VAL A 26 -5.86 -11.67 -11.93
C VAL A 26 -7.29 -11.99 -11.55
N ILE A 27 -7.63 -11.84 -10.26
CA ILE A 27 -8.99 -12.15 -9.76
C ILE A 27 -10.07 -11.32 -10.45
N PRO A 28 -9.88 -10.01 -10.76
CA PRO A 28 -10.89 -9.22 -11.46
C PRO A 28 -11.31 -9.78 -12.82
N ASP A 29 -10.39 -10.43 -13.52
CA ASP A 29 -10.60 -10.95 -14.88
C ASP A 29 -11.13 -12.38 -14.91
N LEU A 30 -11.39 -13.01 -13.76
CA LEU A 30 -11.95 -14.35 -13.72
C LEU A 30 -13.45 -14.35 -14.06
N ASP A 31 -13.91 -15.33 -14.81
CA ASP A 31 -15.30 -15.42 -15.32
C ASP A 31 -16.34 -15.26 -14.19
N PHE A 32 -16.08 -15.83 -13.01
CA PHE A 32 -17.03 -15.74 -11.90
C PHE A 32 -17.11 -14.33 -11.30
N THR A 33 -16.01 -13.55 -11.31
CA THR A 33 -15.97 -12.18 -10.81
C THR A 33 -16.60 -11.21 -11.80
N VAL A 34 -16.38 -11.43 -13.09
CA VAL A 34 -17.01 -10.67 -14.17
C VAL A 34 -18.54 -10.84 -14.16
N ALA A 35 -19.03 -11.99 -13.69
CA ALA A 35 -20.47 -12.28 -13.57
C ALA A 35 -21.13 -11.64 -12.32
N LEU A 36 -20.36 -11.06 -11.39
CA LEU A 36 -20.90 -10.40 -10.20
C LEU A 36 -21.45 -9.01 -10.52
N SER A 37 -22.47 -8.57 -9.78
CA SER A 37 -22.82 -7.14 -9.77
C SER A 37 -21.69 -6.32 -9.13
N ASP A 38 -21.57 -5.05 -9.54
CA ASP A 38 -20.54 -4.13 -9.01
C ASP A 38 -20.50 -4.11 -7.49
N GLU A 39 -21.65 -4.05 -6.83
CA GLU A 39 -21.72 -4.02 -5.37
C GLU A 39 -21.13 -5.29 -4.74
N ILE A 40 -21.48 -6.47 -5.26
CA ILE A 40 -20.96 -7.76 -4.76
C ILE A 40 -19.47 -7.86 -5.03
N TYR A 41 -19.03 -7.44 -6.22
CA TYR A 41 -17.62 -7.45 -6.59
C TYR A 41 -16.78 -6.57 -5.65
N TYR A 42 -17.22 -5.33 -5.37
CA TYR A 42 -16.47 -4.45 -4.48
C TYR A 42 -16.45 -4.94 -3.03
N VAL A 43 -17.55 -5.51 -2.52
CA VAL A 43 -17.55 -6.14 -1.19
C VAL A 43 -16.57 -7.32 -1.16
N PHE A 44 -16.54 -8.12 -2.21
CA PHE A 44 -15.60 -9.24 -2.33
C PHE A 44 -14.14 -8.76 -2.34
N GLN A 45 -13.81 -7.71 -3.08
CA GLN A 45 -12.48 -7.08 -3.08
C GLN A 45 -12.10 -6.57 -1.67
N VAL A 46 -13.01 -5.90 -0.98
CA VAL A 46 -12.78 -5.43 0.41
C VAL A 46 -12.43 -6.60 1.33
N LEU A 47 -13.15 -7.71 1.23
CA LEU A 47 -12.89 -8.91 2.03
C LEU A 47 -11.52 -9.52 1.72
N LEU A 48 -11.12 -9.61 0.45
CA LEU A 48 -9.81 -10.13 0.07
C LEU A 48 -8.67 -9.28 0.65
N VAL A 49 -8.77 -7.95 0.56
CA VAL A 49 -7.73 -7.05 1.09
C VAL A 49 -7.73 -7.04 2.62
N LEU A 50 -8.90 -7.17 3.25
CA LEU A 50 -8.99 -7.32 4.71
C LEU A 50 -8.31 -8.60 5.18
N ILE A 51 -8.51 -9.71 4.49
CA ILE A 51 -7.84 -10.98 4.77
C ILE A 51 -6.32 -10.83 4.58
N LEU A 52 -5.89 -10.25 3.45
CA LEU A 52 -4.48 -9.99 3.18
C LEU A 52 -3.84 -9.12 4.27
N GLY A 53 -4.47 -8.00 4.63
CA GLY A 53 -4.02 -7.09 5.68
C GLY A 53 -3.96 -7.77 7.05
N THR A 54 -4.95 -8.58 7.39
CA THR A 54 -5.01 -9.33 8.65
C THR A 54 -3.90 -10.38 8.72
N VAL A 55 -3.77 -11.21 7.68
CA VAL A 55 -2.75 -12.26 7.61
C VAL A 55 -1.34 -11.66 7.64
N SER A 56 -1.09 -10.61 6.84
CA SER A 56 0.20 -9.92 6.84
C SER A 56 0.51 -9.31 8.21
N THR A 57 -0.46 -8.70 8.88
CA THR A 57 -0.31 -8.17 10.24
C THR A 57 0.08 -9.28 11.22
N ILE A 58 -0.62 -10.40 11.22
CA ILE A 58 -0.34 -11.53 12.11
C ILE A 58 1.09 -12.06 11.88
N ILE A 59 1.51 -12.23 10.63
CA ILE A 59 2.85 -12.70 10.29
C ILE A 59 3.90 -11.67 10.75
N PHE A 60 3.66 -10.38 10.51
CA PHE A 60 4.58 -9.31 10.90
C PHE A 60 4.73 -9.21 12.41
N VAL A 61 3.64 -9.25 13.18
CA VAL A 61 3.63 -9.23 14.66
C VAL A 61 4.40 -10.41 15.24
N LYS A 62 4.33 -11.59 14.61
CA LYS A 62 5.09 -12.79 15.03
C LYS A 62 6.55 -12.77 14.58
N SER A 63 6.95 -11.85 13.72
CA SER A 63 8.33 -11.72 13.24
C SER A 63 9.23 -11.03 14.27
N GLU A 64 10.55 -11.23 14.14
CA GLU A 64 11.53 -10.52 14.98
C GLU A 64 11.54 -9.01 14.70
N HIS A 65 11.13 -8.63 13.48
CA HIS A 65 11.08 -7.22 13.04
C HIS A 65 10.01 -6.39 13.75
N TRP A 66 8.95 -7.04 14.29
CA TRP A 66 7.96 -6.36 15.11
C TRP A 66 8.57 -5.63 16.30
N LYS A 67 9.60 -6.19 16.91
CA LYS A 67 10.28 -5.58 18.06
C LYS A 67 10.91 -4.23 17.70
N GLU A 68 11.30 -4.05 16.45
CA GLU A 68 11.97 -2.83 15.95
C GLU A 68 10.98 -1.83 15.37
N TYR A 69 10.01 -2.29 14.56
CA TYR A 69 9.14 -1.44 13.75
C TYR A 69 7.68 -1.40 14.21
N GLY A 70 7.25 -2.33 15.06
CA GLY A 70 5.88 -2.45 15.55
C GLY A 70 5.60 -1.70 16.85
N ARG A 71 6.48 -0.83 17.31
CA ARG A 71 6.28 -0.06 18.53
C ARG A 71 5.80 1.35 18.21
N PHE A 72 4.68 1.74 18.80
CA PHE A 72 4.29 3.14 18.80
C PHE A 72 5.18 3.91 19.76
N GLN A 73 5.86 4.93 19.24
CA GLN A 73 6.66 5.87 20.04
C GLN A 73 6.23 7.28 19.65
N PHE A 74 5.81 8.06 20.63
CA PHE A 74 5.54 9.47 20.42
C PHE A 74 6.82 10.28 20.58
N ARG A 75 7.14 11.08 19.56
CA ARG A 75 8.16 12.13 19.61
C ARG A 75 7.65 13.34 18.84
N TRP A 76 7.91 14.53 19.34
CA TRP A 76 7.52 15.76 18.63
C TRP A 76 8.13 15.84 17.21
N SER A 77 9.35 15.32 17.04
CA SER A 77 9.96 15.23 15.71
C SER A 77 9.20 14.31 14.76
N TYR A 78 8.59 13.23 15.26
CA TYR A 78 7.77 12.33 14.43
C TYR A 78 6.47 13.00 13.99
N LEU A 79 5.87 13.76 14.89
CA LEU A 79 4.70 14.58 14.55
C LEU A 79 5.05 15.63 13.49
N GLY A 80 6.23 16.28 13.62
CA GLY A 80 6.74 17.22 12.63
C GLY A 80 6.96 16.58 11.26
N VAL A 81 7.57 15.37 11.22
CA VAL A 81 7.75 14.61 9.98
C VAL A 81 6.42 14.17 9.39
N PHE A 82 5.44 13.76 10.19
CA PHE A 82 4.09 13.42 9.75
C PHE A 82 3.43 14.60 9.03
N PHE A 83 3.39 15.78 9.65
CA PHE A 83 2.81 16.97 9.02
C PHE A 83 3.57 17.42 7.78
N LEU A 84 4.92 17.32 7.80
CA LEU A 84 5.73 17.61 6.61
C LEU A 84 5.40 16.62 5.48
N SER A 85 5.31 15.33 5.76
CA SER A 85 4.94 14.31 4.78
C SER A 85 3.55 14.56 4.20
N PHE A 86 2.58 14.88 5.05
CA PHE A 86 1.22 15.24 4.63
C PHE A 86 1.21 16.49 3.73
N PHE A 87 1.98 17.52 4.10
CA PHE A 87 2.14 18.73 3.29
C PHE A 87 2.78 18.40 1.92
N LEU A 88 3.84 17.60 1.90
CA LEU A 88 4.50 17.19 0.66
C LEU A 88 3.56 16.38 -0.23
N LEU A 89 2.77 15.46 0.32
CA LEU A 89 1.76 14.70 -0.40
C LEU A 89 0.69 15.62 -0.99
N PHE A 90 0.22 16.60 -0.22
CA PHE A 90 -0.75 17.58 -0.69
C PHE A 90 -0.19 18.43 -1.83
N VAL A 91 1.03 18.96 -1.69
CA VAL A 91 1.70 19.73 -2.74
C VAL A 91 1.91 18.89 -3.99
N TRP A 92 2.40 17.64 -3.82
CA TRP A 92 2.63 16.72 -4.93
C TRP A 92 1.33 16.36 -5.66
N ALA A 93 0.27 16.03 -4.96
CA ALA A 93 -1.02 15.71 -5.56
C ALA A 93 -1.57 16.90 -6.39
N ASN A 94 -1.49 18.14 -5.85
CA ASN A 94 -1.92 19.33 -6.56
C ASN A 94 -1.03 19.66 -7.78
N LEU A 95 0.27 19.45 -7.67
CA LEU A 95 1.21 19.66 -8.78
C LEU A 95 0.97 18.61 -9.87
N ALA A 96 0.82 17.37 -9.50
CA ALA A 96 0.60 16.26 -10.43
C ALA A 96 -0.69 16.44 -11.25
N THR A 97 -1.79 16.90 -10.63
CA THR A 97 -3.05 17.19 -11.36
C THR A 97 -2.94 18.32 -12.39
N ARG A 98 -1.93 19.18 -12.26
CA ARG A 98 -1.66 20.27 -13.23
C ARG A 98 -0.73 19.83 -14.36
N ILE A 99 0.14 18.85 -14.11
CA ILE A 99 1.18 18.39 -15.05
C ILE A 99 0.70 17.18 -15.83
N PHE A 100 -0.01 16.27 -15.17
CA PHE A 100 -0.43 15.00 -15.74
C PHE A 100 -1.94 14.99 -16.00
N PRO A 101 -2.41 14.24 -17.01
CA PRO A 101 -3.82 13.96 -17.17
C PRO A 101 -4.34 13.21 -15.93
N ARG A 102 -5.67 13.09 -15.80
CA ARG A 102 -6.27 12.32 -14.70
C ARG A 102 -5.79 10.88 -14.75
N THR A 103 -5.35 10.34 -13.60
CA THR A 103 -4.89 8.96 -13.51
C THR A 103 -6.04 7.98 -13.74
N GLN A 104 -5.74 6.80 -14.32
CA GLN A 104 -6.71 5.72 -14.49
C GLN A 104 -7.30 5.29 -13.14
N ASN A 105 -6.43 5.06 -12.15
CA ASN A 105 -6.88 4.73 -10.80
C ASN A 105 -7.78 5.83 -10.21
N GLY A 106 -7.44 7.11 -10.39
CA GLY A 106 -8.28 8.23 -9.97
C GLY A 106 -9.63 8.27 -10.69
N SER A 107 -9.69 7.88 -11.96
CA SER A 107 -10.94 7.77 -12.74
C SER A 107 -11.82 6.65 -12.21
N THR A 108 -11.26 5.46 -11.99
CA THR A 108 -11.97 4.31 -11.40
C THR A 108 -12.50 4.66 -10.00
N VAL A 109 -11.69 5.35 -9.19
CA VAL A 109 -12.11 5.82 -7.88
C VAL A 109 -13.36 6.70 -7.95
N VAL A 110 -13.45 7.59 -8.93
CA VAL A 110 -14.64 8.45 -9.13
C VAL A 110 -15.83 7.67 -9.68
N GLU A 111 -15.62 6.78 -10.63
CA GLU A 111 -16.66 5.91 -11.18
C GLU A 111 -17.31 5.08 -10.09
N VAL A 112 -16.54 4.38 -9.27
CA VAL A 112 -17.03 3.64 -8.09
C VAL A 112 -17.78 4.56 -7.13
N ALA A 113 -17.31 5.81 -6.93
CA ALA A 113 -18.00 6.76 -6.06
C ALA A 113 -19.37 7.18 -6.58
N THR A 114 -19.56 7.18 -7.89
CA THR A 114 -20.84 7.56 -8.52
C THR A 114 -21.79 6.39 -8.75
N SER A 115 -21.27 5.16 -8.86
CA SER A 115 -22.07 3.95 -9.06
C SER A 115 -22.66 3.36 -7.77
N LEU A 116 -21.99 3.58 -6.62
CA LEU A 116 -22.39 3.02 -5.34
C LEU A 116 -23.14 4.05 -4.48
N THR A 117 -24.12 3.58 -3.71
CA THR A 117 -24.92 4.42 -2.79
C THR A 117 -25.05 3.76 -1.41
N GLY A 118 -25.47 4.54 -0.41
CA GLY A 118 -25.78 4.02 0.92
C GLY A 118 -24.62 3.30 1.59
N ILE A 119 -24.89 2.09 2.09
CA ILE A 119 -23.93 1.30 2.86
C ILE A 119 -22.77 0.80 2.02
N SER A 120 -23.00 0.47 0.73
CA SER A 120 -21.97 0.00 -0.20
C SER A 120 -20.95 1.09 -0.44
N TYR A 121 -21.39 2.35 -0.64
CA TYR A 121 -20.52 3.51 -0.73
C TYR A 121 -19.67 3.68 0.55
N PHE A 122 -20.30 3.62 1.72
CA PHE A 122 -19.57 3.76 2.99
C PHE A 122 -18.48 2.68 3.15
N ILE A 123 -18.83 1.41 2.90
CA ILE A 123 -17.88 0.29 3.03
C ILE A 123 -16.71 0.47 2.06
N THR A 124 -16.97 0.75 0.80
CA THR A 124 -15.94 0.79 -0.24
C THR A 124 -15.12 2.07 -0.22
N ARG A 125 -15.71 3.21 0.10
CA ARG A 125 -15.01 4.51 0.04
C ARG A 125 -14.39 4.92 1.36
N VAL A 126 -15.16 4.77 2.46
CA VAL A 126 -14.70 5.22 3.77
C VAL A 126 -13.87 4.13 4.44
N LEU A 127 -14.42 2.93 4.61
CA LEU A 127 -13.69 1.87 5.32
C LEU A 127 -12.55 1.31 4.48
N TYR A 128 -12.82 0.90 3.23
CA TYR A 128 -11.79 0.30 2.39
C TYR A 128 -10.75 1.34 1.95
N GLY A 129 -11.17 2.39 1.26
CA GLY A 129 -10.23 3.35 0.65
C GLY A 129 -9.44 4.19 1.66
N SER A 130 -10.00 4.46 2.86
CA SER A 130 -9.34 5.31 3.87
C SER A 130 -8.64 4.54 4.99
N LEU A 131 -8.97 3.27 5.21
CA LEU A 131 -8.42 2.50 6.34
C LEU A 131 -7.85 1.14 5.92
N ILE A 132 -8.67 0.26 5.32
CA ILE A 132 -8.28 -1.15 5.10
C ILE A 132 -7.14 -1.25 4.09
N ALA A 133 -7.29 -0.64 2.91
CA ALA A 133 -6.29 -0.69 1.86
C ALA A 133 -4.98 0.01 2.28
N PRO A 134 -4.99 1.26 2.78
CA PRO A 134 -3.76 1.90 3.25
C PRO A 134 -3.02 1.12 4.33
N ILE A 135 -3.72 0.57 5.33
CA ILE A 135 -3.08 -0.25 6.38
C ILE A 135 -2.44 -1.51 5.79
N ALA A 136 -3.14 -2.22 4.89
CA ALA A 136 -2.61 -3.41 4.24
C ALA A 136 -1.37 -3.08 3.38
N GLU A 137 -1.42 -1.98 2.63
CA GLU A 137 -0.32 -1.48 1.81
C GLU A 137 0.91 -1.10 2.64
N GLU A 138 0.72 -0.38 3.75
CA GLU A 138 1.82 -0.02 4.64
C GLU A 138 2.48 -1.27 5.25
N ILE A 139 1.71 -2.24 5.70
CA ILE A 139 2.26 -3.48 6.24
C ILE A 139 3.05 -4.24 5.17
N VAL A 140 2.51 -4.37 3.95
CA VAL A 140 3.19 -5.09 2.86
C VAL A 140 4.42 -4.33 2.37
N CYS A 141 4.30 -3.03 2.09
CA CYS A 141 5.38 -2.25 1.49
C CYS A 141 6.45 -1.82 2.51
N ARG A 142 6.07 -1.39 3.72
CA ARG A 142 7.03 -0.90 4.73
C ARG A 142 7.37 -2.00 5.73
N GLY A 143 6.35 -2.67 6.27
CA GLY A 143 6.55 -3.76 7.20
C GLY A 143 7.36 -4.92 6.61
N PHE A 144 7.00 -5.40 5.42
CA PHE A 144 7.68 -6.54 4.81
C PHE A 144 8.75 -6.15 3.80
N LEU A 145 8.39 -5.47 2.71
CA LEU A 145 9.31 -5.26 1.59
C LEU A 145 10.50 -4.39 1.99
N MET A 146 10.26 -3.21 2.54
CA MET A 146 11.34 -2.30 2.93
C MET A 146 12.21 -2.91 4.03
N THR A 147 11.60 -3.63 4.99
CA THR A 147 12.32 -4.33 6.06
C THR A 147 13.16 -5.49 5.51
N SER A 148 12.65 -6.26 4.54
CA SER A 148 13.41 -7.31 3.85
C SER A 148 14.65 -6.79 3.14
N LEU A 149 14.59 -5.54 2.65
CA LEU A 149 15.68 -4.87 1.96
C LEU A 149 16.59 -4.04 2.89
N SER A 150 16.36 -4.09 4.20
CA SER A 150 17.05 -3.25 5.21
C SER A 150 18.58 -3.38 5.20
N LYS A 151 19.13 -4.51 4.75
CA LYS A 151 20.57 -4.71 4.56
C LYS A 151 21.18 -3.77 3.51
N PHE A 152 20.38 -3.26 2.59
CA PHE A 152 20.79 -2.34 1.52
C PHE A 152 20.43 -0.87 1.82
N LYS A 153 19.98 -0.57 3.05
CA LYS A 153 19.53 0.77 3.46
C LYS A 153 20.55 1.89 3.23
N ASN A 154 21.85 1.60 3.31
CA ASN A 154 22.89 2.61 3.12
C ASN A 154 22.93 3.15 1.69
N TYR A 155 22.40 2.40 0.72
CA TYR A 155 22.26 2.78 -0.69
C TYR A 155 20.84 3.26 -1.04
N TYR A 156 19.93 3.39 -0.08
CA TYR A 156 18.51 3.73 -0.29
C TYR A 156 17.76 2.75 -1.20
N ILE A 157 18.29 1.55 -1.43
CA ILE A 157 17.64 0.54 -2.27
C ILE A 157 16.31 0.09 -1.64
N ASP A 158 16.25 -0.01 -0.32
CA ASP A 158 15.01 -0.31 0.43
C ASP A 158 13.92 0.72 0.14
N VAL A 159 14.25 2.00 0.07
CA VAL A 159 13.32 3.09 -0.25
C VAL A 159 12.91 3.05 -1.72
N LEU A 160 13.90 3.01 -2.63
CA LEU A 160 13.64 3.08 -4.07
C LEU A 160 12.81 1.88 -4.57
N VAL A 161 13.18 0.67 -4.15
CA VAL A 161 12.46 -0.54 -4.56
C VAL A 161 11.06 -0.58 -3.96
N SER A 162 10.90 -0.23 -2.66
CA SER A 162 9.57 -0.21 -2.05
C SER A 162 8.66 0.84 -2.68
N ALA A 163 9.17 2.03 -2.99
CA ALA A 163 8.41 3.07 -3.67
C ALA A 163 8.06 2.67 -5.13
N ALA A 164 9.00 2.02 -5.84
CA ALA A 164 8.75 1.56 -7.21
C ALA A 164 7.68 0.45 -7.25
N ILE A 165 7.72 -0.50 -6.32
CA ILE A 165 6.68 -1.54 -6.22
C ILE A 165 5.35 -0.91 -5.82
N PHE A 166 5.32 0.02 -4.87
CA PHE A 166 4.11 0.76 -4.51
C PHE A 166 3.50 1.48 -5.72
N GLY A 167 4.30 2.18 -6.52
CA GLY A 167 3.84 2.81 -7.76
C GLY A 167 3.32 1.79 -8.78
N ALA A 168 4.04 0.69 -8.97
CA ALA A 168 3.63 -0.38 -9.89
C ALA A 168 2.30 -1.03 -9.48
N MET A 169 2.06 -1.26 -8.18
CA MET A 169 0.82 -1.83 -7.67
C MET A 169 -0.42 -1.00 -8.05
N HIS A 170 -0.27 0.32 -8.23
CA HIS A 170 -1.36 1.23 -8.57
C HIS A 170 -1.62 1.37 -10.08
N VAL A 171 -0.70 0.93 -10.92
CA VAL A 171 -0.85 1.09 -12.38
C VAL A 171 -1.03 -0.23 -13.11
N LEU A 172 -0.51 -1.34 -12.59
CA LEU A 172 -0.54 -2.61 -13.30
C LEU A 172 -1.96 -3.10 -13.58
N GLN A 173 -2.90 -2.86 -12.68
CA GLN A 173 -4.32 -3.25 -12.83
C GLN A 173 -5.06 -2.52 -13.97
N HIS A 174 -4.54 -1.40 -14.45
CA HIS A 174 -5.14 -0.59 -15.51
C HIS A 174 -4.28 -0.52 -16.78
N GLY A 175 -3.24 -1.35 -16.86
CA GLY A 175 -2.18 -1.20 -17.84
C GLY A 175 -1.15 -0.15 -17.44
N TRP A 176 0.07 -0.26 -18.00
CA TRP A 176 1.18 0.61 -17.64
C TRP A 176 1.03 2.01 -18.20
N ILE A 177 0.86 3.01 -17.31
CA ILE A 177 0.86 4.44 -17.64
C ILE A 177 1.97 5.10 -16.83
N THR A 178 2.98 5.63 -17.51
CA THR A 178 4.19 6.19 -16.87
C THR A 178 3.89 7.38 -15.97
N THR A 179 2.95 8.25 -16.34
CA THR A 179 2.56 9.40 -15.51
C THR A 179 1.91 8.98 -14.20
N ASP A 180 1.07 7.94 -14.24
CA ASP A 180 0.43 7.35 -13.07
C ASP A 180 1.48 6.69 -12.17
N PHE A 181 2.42 5.94 -12.78
CA PHE A 181 3.54 5.36 -12.05
C PHE A 181 4.35 6.43 -11.32
N ILE A 182 4.71 7.54 -11.98
CA ILE A 182 5.47 8.63 -11.36
C ILE A 182 4.70 9.24 -10.19
N LEU A 183 3.37 9.44 -10.34
CA LEU A 183 2.54 9.96 -9.26
C LEU A 183 2.66 9.10 -8.00
N TYR A 184 2.39 7.79 -8.12
CA TYR A 184 2.39 6.87 -6.98
C TYR A 184 3.80 6.54 -6.48
N PHE A 185 4.81 6.52 -7.36
CA PHE A 185 6.21 6.36 -6.98
C PHE A 185 6.67 7.46 -6.02
N VAL A 186 6.38 8.72 -6.34
CA VAL A 186 6.75 9.85 -5.46
C VAL A 186 5.98 9.81 -4.14
N MET A 187 4.69 9.44 -4.14
CA MET A 187 3.94 9.21 -2.91
C MET A 187 4.60 8.09 -2.08
N GLY A 188 4.96 6.99 -2.73
CA GLY A 188 5.69 5.88 -2.14
C GLY A 188 7.02 6.30 -1.51
N LEU A 189 7.79 7.19 -2.16
CA LEU A 189 9.04 7.74 -1.61
C LEU A 189 8.79 8.51 -0.31
N ILE A 190 7.75 9.35 -0.25
CA ILE A 190 7.41 10.13 0.94
C ILE A 190 7.09 9.21 2.11
N PHE A 191 6.24 8.19 1.92
CA PHE A 191 5.92 7.21 2.95
C PHE A 191 7.14 6.39 3.38
N CYS A 192 7.98 5.93 2.44
CA CYS A 192 9.20 5.20 2.76
C CYS A 192 10.16 6.04 3.61
N MET A 193 10.32 7.33 3.30
CA MET A 193 11.18 8.23 4.08
C MET A 193 10.61 8.48 5.47
N MET A 194 9.29 8.61 5.62
CA MET A 194 8.63 8.74 6.92
C MET A 194 8.83 7.48 7.77
N PHE A 195 8.60 6.28 7.21
CA PHE A 195 8.87 5.01 7.88
C PHE A 195 10.35 4.87 8.29
N ARG A 196 11.27 5.22 7.40
CA ARG A 196 12.70 5.14 7.66
C ARG A 196 13.15 6.04 8.80
N TYR A 197 12.60 7.25 8.87
CA TYR A 197 12.91 8.20 9.94
C TYR A 197 12.31 7.80 11.29
N THR A 198 11.05 7.41 11.28
CA THR A 198 10.30 7.07 12.52
C THR A 198 10.61 5.67 13.01
N ARG A 199 11.00 4.75 12.13
CA ARG A 199 11.17 3.32 12.39
C ARG A 199 9.93 2.70 13.04
N SER A 200 8.76 3.15 12.63
CA SER A 200 7.48 2.70 13.18
C SER A 200 6.41 2.65 12.10
N ILE A 201 5.76 1.49 12.01
CA ILE A 201 4.65 1.26 11.07
C ILE A 201 3.42 2.14 11.38
N TYR A 202 3.32 2.66 12.59
CA TYR A 202 2.21 3.51 13.01
C TYR A 202 2.29 4.95 12.51
N TRP A 203 3.44 5.36 12.01
CA TRP A 203 3.68 6.71 11.50
C TRP A 203 3.74 6.78 9.96
N ALA A 204 3.81 5.62 9.31
CA ALA A 204 3.88 5.52 7.85
C ALA A 204 2.50 5.57 7.17
#